data_3abf829496f03175856b9f42f83e4441
#
_entry.id   3abf829496f03175856b9f42f83e4441
#
_cell.length_a   1.000
_cell.length_b   1.000
_cell.length_c   1.000
_cell.angle_alpha   90.00
_cell.angle_beta   90.00
_cell.angle_gamma   90.00
#
_symmetry.space_group_name_H-M   'P 1'
#
loop_
_entity.id
_entity.type
_entity.pdbx_description
1 polymer ?
#
loop_
_entity_poly.entity_id
_entity_poly.type
_entity_poly.pdbx_seq_one_letter_code
_entity_poly.pdbx_strand_id
1 'polypeptide(L)'
;MGKLVLIIFTFRLIGCSNSTYHAMTGNKVQADLIERTFQHAMEYNANGVISHWHDKNTGKSGTIMPKYASYKFKGPCRHFDITYYRADYSAQYHSGVACRRGQVWQIH
;
A
#
# COMPACT_ATOMS: atom_id res chain seq x y z
N MET A 1 24.05 -6.47 -21.53
CA MET A 1 23.79 -5.06 -21.74
C MET A 1 22.32 -4.73 -21.70
N GLY A 2 21.55 -5.13 -22.70
CA GLY A 2 20.12 -4.85 -22.68
C GLY A 2 19.38 -5.44 -21.48
N LYS A 3 19.88 -6.53 -20.94
CA LYS A 3 19.26 -7.18 -19.78
C LYS A 3 19.27 -6.33 -18.55
N LEU A 4 20.33 -5.58 -18.32
CA LEU A 4 20.42 -4.70 -17.17
C LEU A 4 19.39 -3.59 -17.23
N VAL A 5 19.14 -3.09 -18.42
CA VAL A 5 18.15 -2.05 -18.62
C VAL A 5 16.76 -2.55 -18.26
N LEU A 6 16.43 -3.77 -18.62
CA LEU A 6 15.14 -4.37 -18.29
C LEU A 6 14.95 -4.52 -16.78
N ILE A 7 15.98 -4.93 -16.08
CA ILE A 7 15.90 -5.08 -14.62
C ILE A 7 15.63 -3.74 -13.96
N ILE A 8 16.34 -2.70 -14.38
CA ILE A 8 16.15 -1.35 -13.85
C ILE A 8 14.73 -0.87 -14.10
N PHE A 9 14.20 -1.16 -15.28
CA PHE A 9 12.84 -0.79 -15.62
C PHE A 9 11.83 -1.42 -14.66
N THR A 10 12.04 -2.69 -14.31
CA THR A 10 11.17 -3.38 -13.36
C THR A 10 11.17 -2.71 -12.00
N PHE A 11 12.32 -2.30 -11.52
CA PHE A 11 12.41 -1.59 -10.25
C PHE A 11 11.68 -0.26 -10.26
N ARG A 12 11.66 0.41 -11.37
CA ARG A 12 10.92 1.67 -11.46
C ARG A 12 9.43 1.48 -11.28
N LEU A 13 8.87 0.38 -11.75
CA LEU A 13 7.46 0.08 -11.53
C LEU A 13 7.16 -0.10 -10.06
N ILE A 14 8.03 -0.79 -9.34
CA ILE A 14 7.88 -0.96 -7.90
C ILE A 14 8.00 0.40 -7.19
N GLY A 15 8.92 1.23 -7.64
CA GLY A 15 9.09 2.56 -7.08
C GLY A 15 7.84 3.43 -7.21
N CYS A 16 7.04 3.26 -8.25
CA CYS A 16 5.79 4.01 -8.40
C CYS A 16 4.77 3.67 -7.31
N SER A 17 4.66 2.40 -6.93
CA SER A 17 3.80 2.00 -5.83
C SER A 17 4.24 2.64 -4.51
N ASN A 18 5.55 2.61 -4.26
CA ASN A 18 6.11 3.22 -3.06
C ASN A 18 5.88 4.73 -2.99
N SER A 19 5.83 5.40 -4.13
CA SER A 19 5.64 6.85 -4.18
C SER A 19 4.38 7.31 -3.47
N THR A 20 3.30 6.53 -3.54
CA THR A 20 2.04 6.86 -2.90
C THR A 20 2.20 6.98 -1.39
N TYR A 21 2.85 6.02 -0.77
CA TYR A 21 3.04 6.01 0.69
C TYR A 21 4.09 7.00 1.12
N HIS A 22 5.11 7.21 0.32
CA HIS A 22 6.13 8.18 0.60
C HIS A 22 5.56 9.59 0.63
N ALA A 23 4.66 9.91 -0.30
CA ALA A 23 3.99 11.21 -0.30
C ALA A 23 3.12 11.41 0.94
N MET A 24 2.49 10.33 1.42
CA MET A 24 1.65 10.37 2.60
C MET A 24 2.46 10.53 3.89
N THR A 25 3.59 9.86 4.02
CA THR A 25 4.38 9.82 5.25
C THR A 25 5.57 10.76 5.26
N GLY A 26 6.11 11.12 4.11
CA GLY A 26 7.34 11.87 3.98
C GLY A 26 8.58 11.09 4.42
N ASN A 27 8.50 9.77 4.59
CA ASN A 27 9.55 8.94 5.16
C ASN A 27 9.59 7.60 4.42
N LYS A 28 10.73 7.31 3.79
CA LYS A 28 10.88 6.10 2.97
C LYS A 28 10.75 4.81 3.80
N VAL A 29 11.32 4.79 4.99
CA VAL A 29 11.26 3.59 5.85
C VAL A 29 9.82 3.29 6.23
N GLN A 30 9.05 4.30 6.61
CA GLN A 30 7.63 4.15 6.88
C GLN A 30 6.86 3.74 5.64
N ALA A 31 7.18 4.34 4.50
CA ALA A 31 6.52 3.99 3.24
C ALA A 31 6.73 2.51 2.91
N ASP A 32 7.93 1.99 3.11
CA ASP A 32 8.22 0.57 2.87
C ASP A 32 7.46 -0.33 3.83
N LEU A 33 7.33 0.07 5.09
CA LEU A 33 6.57 -0.69 6.09
C LEU A 33 5.09 -0.74 5.71
N ILE A 34 4.52 0.39 5.34
CA ILE A 34 3.12 0.49 4.93
C ILE A 34 2.90 -0.34 3.67
N GLU A 35 3.81 -0.26 2.70
CA GLU A 35 3.70 -1.02 1.46
C GLU A 35 3.64 -2.51 1.72
N ARG A 36 4.52 -3.03 2.55
CA ARG A 36 4.53 -4.46 2.87
C ARG A 36 3.24 -4.88 3.57
N THR A 37 2.78 -4.06 4.50
CA THR A 37 1.53 -4.34 5.22
C THR A 37 0.35 -4.30 4.25
N PHE A 38 0.33 -3.33 3.36
CA PHE A 38 -0.72 -3.18 2.36
C PHE A 38 -0.78 -4.39 1.42
N GLN A 39 0.36 -4.79 0.87
CA GLN A 39 0.40 -5.93 -0.05
C GLN A 39 -0.08 -7.21 0.62
N HIS A 40 0.36 -7.44 1.86
CA HIS A 40 -0.07 -8.61 2.61
C HIS A 40 -1.57 -8.57 2.90
N ALA A 41 -2.08 -7.43 3.35
CA ALA A 41 -3.50 -7.28 3.67
C ALA A 41 -4.38 -7.50 2.43
N MET A 42 -4.01 -6.86 1.33
CA MET A 42 -4.80 -6.96 0.09
C MET A 42 -4.81 -8.39 -0.46
N GLU A 43 -3.73 -9.13 -0.26
CA GLU A 43 -3.63 -10.50 -0.76
C GLU A 43 -4.34 -11.50 0.14
N TYR A 44 -4.25 -11.34 1.45
CA TYR A 44 -4.63 -12.40 2.37
C TYR A 44 -5.79 -12.09 3.30
N ASN A 45 -6.12 -10.83 3.55
CA ASN A 45 -7.18 -10.53 4.50
C ASN A 45 -8.56 -10.69 3.87
N ALA A 46 -9.49 -11.26 4.61
CA ALA A 46 -10.89 -11.23 4.25
C ALA A 46 -11.41 -9.79 4.30
N ASN A 47 -12.53 -9.54 3.63
CA ASN A 47 -13.15 -8.22 3.65
C ASN A 47 -13.44 -7.77 5.08
N GLY A 48 -13.04 -6.55 5.41
CA GLY A 48 -13.27 -5.98 6.72
C GLY A 48 -12.23 -6.36 7.79
N VAL A 49 -11.27 -7.22 7.45
CA VAL A 49 -10.22 -7.60 8.41
C VAL A 49 -9.09 -6.60 8.32
N ILE A 50 -8.70 -6.05 9.46
CA ILE A 50 -7.73 -4.96 9.55
C ILE A 50 -6.34 -5.52 9.80
N SER A 51 -5.36 -5.00 9.06
CA SER A 51 -3.94 -5.18 9.38
C SER A 51 -3.40 -3.88 9.97
N HIS A 52 -2.51 -4.02 10.94
CA HIS A 52 -1.88 -2.89 11.63
C HIS A 52 -0.41 -2.78 11.23
N TRP A 53 0.07 -1.54 11.16
CA TRP A 53 1.51 -1.28 11.09
C TRP A 53 1.87 -0.28 12.18
N HIS A 54 3.11 -0.35 12.65
CA HIS A 54 3.62 0.54 13.68
C HIS A 54 5.10 0.80 13.46
N ASP A 55 5.47 2.07 13.47
CA ASP A 55 6.86 2.49 13.38
C ASP A 55 7.34 2.91 14.76
N LYS A 56 8.17 2.08 15.36
CA LYS A 56 8.67 2.31 16.72
C LYS A 56 9.53 3.56 16.82
N ASN A 57 10.19 3.93 15.74
CA ASN A 57 11.15 5.05 15.76
C ASN A 57 10.45 6.40 15.79
N THR A 58 9.26 6.50 15.24
CA THR A 58 8.53 7.76 15.14
C THR A 58 7.26 7.79 15.96
N GLY A 59 6.79 6.64 16.44
CA GLY A 59 5.51 6.53 17.14
C GLY A 59 4.30 6.59 16.22
N LYS A 60 4.51 6.62 14.92
CA LYS A 60 3.42 6.64 13.94
C LYS A 60 2.91 5.23 13.70
N SER A 61 1.64 5.11 13.38
CA SER A 61 1.00 3.83 13.17
C SER A 61 -0.16 3.95 12.20
N GLY A 62 -0.78 2.83 11.87
CA GLY A 62 -1.96 2.88 11.02
C GLY A 62 -2.60 1.54 10.82
N THR A 63 -3.66 1.55 10.03
CA THR A 63 -4.42 0.36 9.70
C THR A 63 -4.68 0.30 8.20
N ILE A 64 -4.82 -0.91 7.71
CA ILE A 64 -5.23 -1.16 6.33
C ILE A 64 -6.36 -2.17 6.38
N MET A 65 -7.49 -1.83 5.78
CA MET A 65 -8.66 -2.69 5.77
C MET A 65 -9.11 -2.93 4.32
N PRO A 66 -8.86 -4.11 3.77
CA PRO A 66 -9.45 -4.46 2.49
C PRO A 66 -10.96 -4.60 2.63
N LYS A 67 -11.65 -4.18 1.59
CA LYS A 67 -13.11 -4.23 1.56
C LYS A 67 -13.56 -5.11 0.40
N TYR A 68 -14.74 -4.90 -0.07
CA TYR A 68 -15.33 -5.70 -1.13
C TYR A 68 -14.63 -5.52 -2.47
N ALA A 69 -14.86 -6.47 -3.37
CA ALA A 69 -14.32 -6.42 -4.72
C ALA A 69 -14.86 -5.23 -5.50
N SER A 70 -14.01 -4.69 -6.37
CA SER A 70 -14.41 -3.65 -7.31
C SER A 70 -14.50 -4.25 -8.70
N TYR A 71 -15.57 -3.92 -9.40
CA TYR A 71 -15.77 -4.35 -10.79
C TYR A 71 -15.63 -3.17 -11.77
N LYS A 72 -15.20 -2.03 -11.28
CA LYS A 72 -15.03 -0.83 -12.09
C LYS A 72 -13.83 -0.93 -13.02
N PHE A 73 -12.82 -1.69 -12.64
CA PHE A 73 -11.60 -1.86 -13.41
C PHE A 73 -11.43 -3.31 -13.84
N LYS A 74 -10.57 -3.54 -14.83
CA LYS A 74 -10.25 -4.89 -15.29
C LYS A 74 -9.44 -5.66 -14.25
N GLY A 75 -9.75 -6.94 -14.16
CA GLY A 75 -9.01 -7.88 -13.31
C GLY A 75 -9.46 -7.84 -11.87
N PRO A 76 -8.76 -8.56 -11.00
CA PRO A 76 -9.13 -8.60 -9.58
C PRO A 76 -8.76 -7.27 -8.93
N CYS A 77 -9.77 -6.58 -8.44
CA CYS A 77 -9.61 -5.30 -7.76
C CYS A 77 -10.40 -5.32 -6.45
N ARG A 78 -9.92 -4.57 -5.47
CA ARG A 78 -10.57 -4.46 -4.16
C ARG A 78 -10.58 -3.01 -3.71
N HIS A 79 -11.66 -2.61 -3.06
CA HIS A 79 -11.69 -1.37 -2.29
C HIS A 79 -10.89 -1.55 -1.01
N PHE A 80 -10.35 -0.46 -0.49
CA PHE A 80 -9.63 -0.48 0.77
C PHE A 80 -9.76 0.86 1.49
N ASP A 81 -9.57 0.81 2.82
CA ASP A 81 -9.41 1.99 3.65
C ASP A 81 -8.07 1.92 4.35
N ILE A 82 -7.36 3.04 4.36
CA ILE A 82 -6.12 3.21 5.11
C ILE A 82 -6.33 4.31 6.13
N THR A 83 -5.95 4.05 7.36
CA THR A 83 -5.90 5.07 8.40
C THR A 83 -4.45 5.26 8.81
N TYR A 84 -4.01 6.50 8.89
CA TYR A 84 -2.67 6.87 9.28
C TYR A 84 -2.75 7.74 10.53
N TYR A 85 -2.15 7.27 11.63
CA TYR A 85 -2.11 8.00 12.89
C TYR A 85 -0.74 8.61 13.09
N ARG A 86 -0.70 9.91 13.31
CA ARG A 86 0.53 10.60 13.66
C ARG A 86 0.87 10.39 15.12
N ALA A 87 2.08 10.80 15.53
CA ALA A 87 2.54 10.63 16.91
C ALA A 87 1.64 11.36 17.91
N ASP A 88 0.96 12.43 17.51
CA ASP A 88 0.03 13.17 18.33
C ASP A 88 -1.40 12.62 18.31
N TYR A 89 -1.58 11.41 17.75
CA TYR A 89 -2.85 10.72 17.60
C TYR A 89 -3.83 11.37 16.63
N SER A 90 -3.42 12.39 15.89
CA SER A 90 -4.26 12.89 14.79
C SER A 90 -4.31 11.86 13.68
N ALA A 91 -5.45 11.73 13.02
CA ALA A 91 -5.67 10.71 12.01
C ALA A 91 -5.83 11.31 10.63
N GLN A 92 -5.34 10.56 9.64
CA GLN A 92 -5.53 10.86 8.23
C GLN A 92 -6.11 9.62 7.56
N TYR A 93 -7.14 9.80 6.74
CA TYR A 93 -7.88 8.70 6.15
C TYR A 93 -7.75 8.74 4.63
N HIS A 94 -7.54 7.56 4.03
CA HIS A 94 -7.50 7.39 2.59
C HIS A 94 -8.34 6.19 2.22
N SER A 95 -9.16 6.35 1.18
CA SER A 95 -9.90 5.23 0.60
C SER A 95 -9.57 5.15 -0.88
N GLY A 96 -9.60 3.96 -1.41
CA GLY A 96 -9.30 3.79 -2.82
C GLY A 96 -9.60 2.40 -3.31
N VAL A 97 -9.09 2.12 -4.49
CA VAL A 97 -9.19 0.82 -5.15
C VAL A 97 -7.79 0.41 -5.58
N ALA A 98 -7.45 -0.84 -5.33
CA ALA A 98 -6.22 -1.42 -5.85
C ALA A 98 -6.56 -2.65 -6.66
N CYS A 99 -5.77 -2.89 -7.72
CA CYS A 99 -5.95 -4.02 -8.60
C CYS A 99 -4.67 -4.85 -8.62
N ARG A 100 -4.86 -6.17 -8.65
CA ARG A 100 -3.73 -7.10 -8.69
C ARG A 100 -3.15 -7.15 -10.09
N ARG A 101 -1.86 -6.92 -10.17
CA ARG A 101 -1.08 -7.03 -11.42
C ARG A 101 0.07 -7.97 -11.16
N GLY A 102 -0.04 -9.20 -11.67
CA GLY A 102 0.90 -10.24 -11.30
C GLY A 102 0.77 -10.57 -9.83
N GLN A 103 1.81 -10.31 -9.05
CA GLN A 103 1.82 -10.59 -7.62
C GLN A 103 1.77 -9.33 -6.76
N VAL A 104 1.44 -8.19 -7.37
CA VAL A 104 1.47 -6.90 -6.71
C VAL A 104 0.12 -6.22 -6.84
N TRP A 105 -0.36 -5.65 -5.75
CA TRP A 105 -1.56 -4.81 -5.72
C TRP A 105 -1.15 -3.37 -5.97
N GLN A 106 -1.72 -2.77 -6.98
CA GLN A 106 -1.42 -1.40 -7.40
C GLN A 106 -2.64 -0.52 -7.17
N ILE A 107 -2.41 0.61 -6.51
CA ILE A 107 -3.47 1.59 -6.24
C ILE A 107 -3.79 2.34 -7.53
N HIS A 108 -5.07 2.50 -7.79
CA HIS A 108 -5.57 3.25 -8.93
C HIS A 108 -5.79 4.70 -8.59
#